data_3cafc242d9d7f95897044fd70993fae7
#
_entry.id   3cafc242d9d7f95897044fd70993fae7
#
_cell.length_a   1.000
_cell.length_b   1.000
_cell.length_c   1.000
_cell.angle_alpha   90.00
_cell.angle_beta   90.00
_cell.angle_gamma   90.00
#
_symmetry.space_group_name_H-M   'P 1'
#
loop_
_entity.id
_entity.type
_entity.pdbx_description
1 polymer ?
#
loop_
_entity_poly.entity_id
_entity_poly.type
_entity_poly.pdbx_seq_one_letter_code
_entity_poly.pdbx_strand_id
1 'polypeptide(L)'
;MTGPYEREQRELNPNRVEEERHARQEAEYRLSERGVEVDPADTDEEVADVLDAIERFEAAVEAKGGDLFVNRIGSAEPEDPTFVPPARRPSEPATDYRRRIEAARDALRRR
;
A
#
# COMPACT_ATOMS: atom_id res chain seq x y z
N MET A 1 -39.53 9.60 -3.36
CA MET A 1 -39.08 10.03 -2.04
C MET A 1 -38.05 9.04 -1.52
N THR A 2 -36.83 9.38 -1.63
CA THR A 2 -35.75 8.47 -1.30
C THR A 2 -34.85 8.97 -0.19
N GLY A 3 -34.83 10.29 0.03
CA GLY A 3 -33.92 10.89 1.00
C GLY A 3 -33.93 10.30 2.40
N PRO A 4 -35.09 10.24 3.09
CA PRO A 4 -35.16 9.68 4.44
C PRO A 4 -34.81 8.20 4.47
N TYR A 5 -35.25 7.46 3.47
CA TYR A 5 -34.99 6.03 3.38
C TYR A 5 -33.51 5.77 3.13
N GLU A 6 -32.90 6.50 2.22
CA GLU A 6 -31.48 6.35 1.94
C GLU A 6 -30.63 6.72 3.14
N ARG A 7 -31.02 7.74 3.88
CA ARG A 7 -30.31 8.14 5.08
C ARG A 7 -30.37 7.05 6.13
N GLU A 8 -31.55 6.47 6.34
CA GLU A 8 -31.70 5.38 7.29
C GLU A 8 -30.84 4.19 6.92
N GLN A 9 -30.79 3.83 5.64
CA GLN A 9 -29.96 2.74 5.19
C GLN A 9 -28.49 3.00 5.44
N ARG A 10 -28.01 4.21 5.20
CA ARG A 10 -26.60 4.54 5.45
C ARG A 10 -26.29 4.48 6.93
N GLU A 11 -27.17 5.05 7.76
CA GLU A 11 -26.94 5.13 9.20
C GLU A 11 -27.04 3.76 9.86
N LEU A 12 -27.90 2.92 9.34
CA LEU A 12 -28.20 1.62 9.92
C LEU A 12 -27.50 0.47 9.24
N ASN A 13 -26.57 0.74 8.32
CA ASN A 13 -25.84 -0.31 7.64
C ASN A 13 -24.54 -0.63 8.38
N PRO A 14 -24.55 -1.56 9.34
CA PRO A 14 -23.34 -1.91 10.08
C PRO A 14 -22.29 -2.60 9.20
N ASN A 15 -22.73 -3.24 8.11
CA ASN A 15 -21.83 -3.95 7.22
C ASN A 15 -20.86 -3.02 6.53
N ARG A 16 -21.30 -1.79 6.23
CA ARG A 16 -20.44 -0.84 5.55
C ARG A 16 -19.22 -0.46 6.41
N VAL A 17 -19.45 -0.19 7.69
CA VAL A 17 -18.37 0.17 8.61
C VAL A 17 -17.44 -1.01 8.81
N GLU A 18 -17.99 -2.22 8.92
CA GLU A 18 -17.19 -3.41 9.06
C GLU A 18 -16.40 -3.73 7.79
N GLU A 19 -17.00 -3.50 6.63
CA GLU A 19 -16.31 -3.68 5.35
C GLU A 19 -15.13 -2.72 5.22
N GLU A 20 -15.30 -1.47 5.61
CA GLU A 20 -14.23 -0.48 5.60
C GLU A 20 -13.12 -0.87 6.57
N ARG A 21 -13.47 -1.31 7.76
CA ARG A 21 -12.50 -1.78 8.75
C ARG A 21 -11.76 -3.00 8.25
N HIS A 22 -12.48 -3.93 7.62
CA HIS A 22 -11.89 -5.14 7.06
C HIS A 22 -10.91 -4.81 5.93
N ALA A 23 -11.29 -3.87 5.07
CA ALA A 23 -10.42 -3.44 3.97
C ALA A 23 -9.12 -2.84 4.50
N ARG A 24 -9.21 -2.02 5.55
CA ARG A 24 -8.01 -1.46 6.17
C ARG A 24 -7.14 -2.54 6.80
N GLN A 25 -7.75 -3.45 7.53
CA GLN A 25 -7.01 -4.54 8.18
C GLN A 25 -6.30 -5.42 7.15
N GLU A 26 -6.98 -5.72 6.05
CA GLU A 26 -6.39 -6.50 4.98
C GLU A 26 -5.23 -5.76 4.31
N ALA A 27 -5.39 -4.47 4.06
CA ALA A 27 -4.32 -3.65 3.50
C ALA A 27 -3.12 -3.58 4.44
N GLU A 28 -3.35 -3.38 5.73
CA GLU A 28 -2.29 -3.37 6.74
C GLU A 28 -1.56 -4.71 6.78
N TYR A 29 -2.29 -5.81 6.70
CA TYR A 29 -1.69 -7.14 6.69
C TYR A 29 -0.80 -7.32 5.45
N ARG A 30 -1.29 -6.97 4.28
CA ARG A 30 -0.50 -7.07 3.05
C ARG A 30 0.76 -6.22 3.09
N LEU A 31 0.66 -5.02 3.65
CA LEU A 31 1.81 -4.15 3.81
C LEU A 31 2.81 -4.72 4.81
N SER A 32 2.33 -5.26 5.93
CA SER A 32 3.21 -5.86 6.93
C SER A 32 3.96 -7.06 6.39
N GLU A 33 3.33 -7.86 5.54
CA GLU A 33 4.00 -8.97 4.87
C GLU A 33 5.17 -8.52 4.01
N ARG A 34 5.10 -7.29 3.50
CA ARG A 34 6.14 -6.70 2.66
C ARG A 34 7.15 -5.88 3.45
N GLY A 35 7.04 -5.87 4.76
CA GLY A 35 7.94 -5.09 5.60
C GLY A 35 7.63 -3.61 5.64
N VAL A 36 6.42 -3.22 5.27
CA VAL A 36 5.98 -1.83 5.29
C VAL A 36 5.21 -1.54 6.56
N GLU A 37 5.63 -0.53 7.30
CA GLU A 37 4.95 -0.12 8.52
C GLU A 37 3.82 0.84 8.22
N VAL A 38 2.70 0.67 8.93
CA VAL A 38 1.54 1.54 8.87
C VAL A 38 1.46 2.29 10.19
N ASP A 39 1.33 3.63 10.11
CA ASP A 39 1.14 4.45 11.30
C ASP A 39 -0.36 4.46 11.64
N PRO A 40 -0.72 4.33 12.94
CA PRO A 40 -2.13 4.43 13.32
C PRO A 40 -2.80 5.74 12.90
N ALA A 41 -2.02 6.79 12.70
CA ALA A 41 -2.54 8.09 12.24
C ALA A 41 -2.80 8.13 10.74
N ASP A 42 -2.31 7.14 9.97
CA ASP A 42 -2.58 7.09 8.53
C ASP A 42 -4.09 6.88 8.32
N THR A 43 -4.65 7.61 7.38
CA THR A 43 -6.06 7.40 7.01
C THR A 43 -6.22 6.09 6.23
N ASP A 44 -7.46 5.59 6.17
CA ASP A 44 -7.75 4.38 5.39
C ASP A 44 -7.37 4.57 3.92
N GLU A 45 -7.64 5.76 3.38
CA GLU A 45 -7.29 6.10 2.01
C GLU A 45 -5.77 6.11 1.82
N GLU A 46 -5.03 6.68 2.76
CA GLU A 46 -3.58 6.71 2.68
C GLU A 46 -2.98 5.30 2.72
N VAL A 47 -3.51 4.43 3.57
CA VAL A 47 -3.06 3.04 3.64
C VAL A 47 -3.31 2.33 2.31
N ALA A 48 -4.50 2.51 1.74
CA ALA A 48 -4.85 1.90 0.44
C ALA A 48 -3.94 2.42 -0.67
N ASP A 49 -3.63 3.71 -0.67
CA ASP A 49 -2.77 4.33 -1.68
C ASP A 49 -1.33 3.82 -1.59
N VAL A 50 -0.82 3.62 -0.38
CA VAL A 50 0.51 3.06 -0.17
C VAL A 50 0.56 1.61 -0.68
N LEU A 51 -0.46 0.81 -0.37
CA LEU A 51 -0.52 -0.57 -0.86
C LEU A 51 -0.55 -0.60 -2.39
N ASP A 52 -1.36 0.25 -3.01
CA ASP A 52 -1.43 0.33 -4.47
C ASP A 52 -0.06 0.70 -5.07
N ALA A 53 0.63 1.66 -4.48
CA ALA A 53 1.96 2.06 -4.94
C ALA A 53 2.97 0.92 -4.84
N ILE A 54 2.95 0.18 -3.74
CA ILE A 54 3.82 -0.99 -3.54
C ILE A 54 3.51 -2.06 -4.58
N GLU A 55 2.25 -2.37 -4.82
CA GLU A 55 1.87 -3.40 -5.78
C GLU A 55 2.25 -3.00 -7.21
N ARG A 56 2.14 -1.74 -7.54
CA ARG A 56 2.61 -1.23 -8.85
C ARG A 56 4.12 -1.32 -8.99
N PHE A 57 4.85 -1.06 -7.92
CA PHE A 57 6.30 -1.24 -7.91
C PHE A 57 6.65 -2.71 -8.13
N GLU A 58 5.97 -3.62 -7.44
CA GLU A 58 6.18 -5.06 -7.59
C GLU A 58 5.93 -5.52 -9.03
N ALA A 59 4.87 -5.01 -9.65
CA ALA A 59 4.57 -5.32 -11.04
C ALA A 59 5.70 -4.86 -11.97
N ALA A 60 6.30 -3.71 -11.70
CA ALA A 60 7.42 -3.21 -12.48
C ALA A 60 8.66 -4.09 -12.30
N VAL A 61 8.90 -4.59 -11.09
CA VAL A 61 10.00 -5.53 -10.83
C VAL A 61 9.79 -6.82 -11.61
N GLU A 62 8.59 -7.38 -11.54
CA GLU A 62 8.27 -8.62 -12.28
C GLU A 62 8.41 -8.42 -13.79
N ALA A 63 8.01 -7.28 -14.29
CA ALA A 63 8.18 -6.96 -15.72
C ALA A 63 9.64 -6.91 -16.15
N LYS A 64 10.55 -6.66 -15.22
CA LYS A 64 12.00 -6.69 -15.46
C LYS A 64 12.61 -8.05 -15.14
N GLY A 65 11.79 -9.06 -14.83
CA GLY A 65 12.25 -10.40 -14.54
C GLY A 65 12.71 -10.61 -13.09
N GLY A 66 12.42 -9.67 -12.21
CA GLY A 66 12.80 -9.79 -10.80
C GLY A 66 11.89 -10.72 -10.02
N ASP A 67 12.45 -11.33 -8.98
CA ASP A 67 11.74 -12.21 -8.06
C ASP A 67 11.34 -11.41 -6.82
N LEU A 68 10.04 -11.33 -6.55
CA LEU A 68 9.55 -10.58 -5.41
C LEU A 68 9.98 -11.16 -4.06
N PHE A 69 10.29 -12.43 -4.01
CA PHE A 69 10.72 -13.10 -2.79
C PHE A 69 12.10 -12.65 -2.32
N VAL A 70 13.03 -12.52 -3.25
CA VAL A 70 14.41 -12.12 -2.93
C VAL A 70 14.60 -10.62 -2.89
N ASN A 71 13.71 -9.86 -3.50
CA ASN A 71 13.83 -8.41 -3.58
C ASN A 71 12.88 -7.70 -2.61
N ARG A 72 12.80 -8.19 -1.39
CA ARG A 72 11.96 -7.63 -0.34
C ARG A 72 12.70 -6.57 0.46
N ILE A 73 11.96 -5.67 1.08
CA ILE A 73 12.54 -4.73 2.06
C ILE A 73 13.26 -5.55 3.13
N GLY A 74 14.51 -5.19 3.37
CA GLY A 74 15.34 -5.89 4.36
C GLY A 74 16.04 -7.13 3.83
N SER A 75 15.93 -7.44 2.55
CA SER A 75 16.64 -8.56 1.96
C SER A 75 18.16 -8.36 2.07
N ALA A 76 18.86 -9.41 2.51
CA ALA A 76 20.32 -9.37 2.63
C ALA A 76 21.01 -9.44 1.28
N GLU A 77 20.41 -10.14 0.32
CA GLU A 77 21.00 -10.36 -0.99
C GLU A 77 19.97 -10.21 -2.12
N PRO A 78 19.53 -8.97 -2.38
CA PRO A 78 18.62 -8.75 -3.50
C PRO A 78 19.33 -8.99 -4.84
N GLU A 79 18.55 -9.39 -5.84
CA GLU A 79 19.09 -9.54 -7.20
C GLU A 79 19.60 -8.21 -7.74
N ASP A 80 18.90 -7.15 -7.44
CA ASP A 80 19.23 -5.80 -7.87
C ASP A 80 18.70 -4.86 -6.79
N PRO A 81 19.53 -3.96 -6.23
CA PRO A 81 19.05 -3.03 -5.20
C PRO A 81 17.87 -2.17 -5.65
N THR A 82 17.74 -1.89 -6.95
CA THR A 82 16.62 -1.10 -7.48
C THR A 82 15.33 -1.89 -7.56
N PHE A 83 15.38 -3.21 -7.38
CA PHE A 83 14.20 -4.07 -7.30
C PHE A 83 13.58 -4.08 -5.90
N VAL A 84 14.28 -3.54 -4.91
CA VAL A 84 13.80 -3.49 -3.53
C VAL A 84 12.99 -2.21 -3.33
N PRO A 85 11.73 -2.32 -2.86
CA PRO A 85 10.95 -1.11 -2.57
C PRO A 85 11.64 -0.27 -1.49
N PRO A 86 11.54 1.06 -1.54
CA PRO A 86 12.06 1.87 -0.44
C PRO A 86 11.32 1.56 0.85
N ALA A 87 12.06 1.50 1.96
CA ALA A 87 11.47 1.33 3.27
C ALA A 87 10.93 2.66 3.78
N ARG A 88 9.84 2.61 4.55
CA ARG A 88 9.29 3.81 5.17
C ARG A 88 10.24 4.30 6.26
N ARG A 89 10.50 5.59 6.27
CA ARG A 89 11.34 6.21 7.29
C ARG A 89 10.53 6.45 8.56
N PRO A 90 11.19 6.47 9.73
CA PRO A 90 10.49 6.84 10.96
C PRO A 90 9.81 8.19 10.82
N SER A 91 8.56 8.28 11.23
CA SER A 91 7.74 9.50 11.19
C SER A 91 7.50 10.06 9.79
N GLU A 92 7.76 9.29 8.76
CA GLU A 92 7.49 9.73 7.39
C GLU A 92 5.98 9.72 7.11
N PRO A 93 5.41 10.85 6.66
CA PRO A 93 4.00 10.85 6.26
C PRO A 93 3.74 9.86 5.13
N ALA A 94 2.58 9.23 5.17
CA ALA A 94 2.20 8.23 4.16
C ALA A 94 2.26 8.79 2.74
N THR A 95 1.86 10.05 2.55
CA THR A 95 1.89 10.70 1.23
C THR A 95 3.33 10.83 0.70
N ASP A 96 4.27 11.20 1.57
CA ASP A 96 5.67 11.32 1.17
C ASP A 96 6.28 9.97 0.84
N TYR A 97 5.95 8.96 1.64
CA TYR A 97 6.40 7.60 1.39
C TYR A 97 5.87 7.09 0.06
N ARG A 98 4.57 7.27 -0.20
CA ARG A 98 3.97 6.89 -1.48
C ARG A 98 4.69 7.52 -2.66
N ARG A 99 5.02 8.81 -2.56
CA ARG A 99 5.75 9.52 -3.63
C ARG A 99 7.12 8.90 -3.89
N ARG A 100 7.80 8.48 -2.84
CA ARG A 100 9.11 7.82 -3.00
C ARG A 100 8.97 6.47 -3.69
N ILE A 101 7.94 5.71 -3.35
CA ILE A 101 7.67 4.43 -4.03
C ILE A 101 7.37 4.68 -5.51
N GLU A 102 6.53 5.65 -5.80
CA GLU A 102 6.18 5.98 -7.19
C GLU A 102 7.39 6.43 -7.98
N ALA A 103 8.25 7.24 -7.39
CA ALA A 103 9.48 7.69 -8.04
C ALA A 103 10.43 6.51 -8.31
N ALA A 104 10.54 5.58 -7.38
CA ALA A 104 11.37 4.38 -7.55
C ALA A 104 10.81 3.49 -8.67
N ARG A 105 9.49 3.34 -8.75
CA ARG A 105 8.84 2.61 -9.84
C ARG A 105 9.12 3.26 -11.19
N ASP A 106 8.96 4.58 -11.26
CA ASP A 106 9.17 5.31 -12.50
C ASP A 106 10.63 5.20 -12.97
N ALA A 107 11.57 5.28 -12.05
CA ALA A 107 12.99 5.09 -12.36
C ALA A 107 13.25 3.69 -12.92
N LEU A 108 12.63 2.69 -12.33
CA LEU A 108 12.76 1.30 -12.77
C LEU A 108 12.19 1.11 -14.19
N ARG A 109 11.04 1.73 -14.47
CA ARG A 109 10.40 1.63 -15.78
C ARG A 109 11.18 2.33 -16.89
N ARG A 110 11.99 3.32 -16.55
CA ARG A 110 12.82 4.06 -17.51
C ARG A 110 14.11 3.33 -17.90
N ARG A 111 14.40 2.25 -17.24
CA ARG A 111 15.63 1.47 -17.52
C ARG A 111 15.49 0.59 -18.73
#